data_39ca6f8dfa558cafbbd4289386f6493a
#
_entry.id   39ca6f8dfa558cafbbd4289386f6493a
#
_cell.length_a   1.000
_cell.length_b   1.000
_cell.length_c   1.000
_cell.angle_alpha   90.00
_cell.angle_beta   90.00
_cell.angle_gamma   90.00
#
_symmetry.space_group_name_H-M   'P 1'
#
loop_
_entity.id
_entity.type
_entity.pdbx_description
1 polymer ?
#
loop_
_entity_poly.entity_id
_entity_poly.type
_entity_poly.pdbx_seq_one_letter_code
_entity_poly.pdbx_strand_id
1 'polypeptide(L)'
;FVVLDTYFIARGILEQGEFKDIYFPGLANALEKKNKNYAYVPRLFGTLSPFKWFRIFRVLKNNGDPVLTEFQLLKYVDYLDMIRFIFLYPFSVGRFVKELGTSHKDEILRRGLWQAFDGTTFMGYVRFLLGRRLSLLKNVKIKCFSWYENQIFDKNFYRGLRVVRKKAHIVGAQFFVRPHFLLNIFADEREIAFDVLPDRILVNGPGYLYKMESIQVDTG
;
A
#
# COMPACT_ATOMS: atom_id res chain seq x y z
N PHE A 1 14.80 -10.88 0.84
CA PHE A 1 14.22 -10.00 1.87
C PHE A 1 12.71 -9.95 1.71
N VAL A 2 11.97 -10.09 2.81
CA VAL A 2 10.51 -10.10 2.81
C VAL A 2 10.00 -8.80 3.42
N VAL A 3 9.07 -8.14 2.72
CA VAL A 3 8.35 -6.96 3.19
C VAL A 3 6.96 -7.40 3.63
N LEU A 4 6.58 -7.08 4.86
CA LEU A 4 5.25 -7.30 5.42
C LEU A 4 4.53 -5.96 5.50
N ASP A 5 3.66 -5.71 4.54
CA ASP A 5 2.89 -4.47 4.44
C ASP A 5 1.51 -4.65 5.06
N THR A 6 1.31 -4.13 6.26
CA THR A 6 0.12 -4.38 7.07
C THR A 6 -0.28 -3.18 7.93
N TYR A 7 -1.49 -3.23 8.48
CA TYR A 7 -1.99 -2.18 9.37
C TYR A 7 -1.43 -2.31 10.79
N PHE A 8 -1.00 -1.18 11.31
CA PHE A 8 -0.57 -0.99 12.69
C PHE A 8 -1.63 -0.18 13.42
N ILE A 9 -2.38 -0.84 14.29
CA ILE A 9 -3.47 -0.21 15.05
C ILE A 9 -2.87 0.61 16.18
N ALA A 10 -2.89 1.93 16.02
CA ALA A 10 -2.25 2.87 16.93
C ALA A 10 -2.70 2.70 18.40
N ARG A 11 -4.00 2.49 18.61
CA ARG A 11 -4.57 2.31 19.94
C ARG A 11 -3.98 1.08 20.63
N GLY A 12 -3.97 -0.07 19.97
CA GLY A 12 -3.44 -1.31 20.56
C GLY A 12 -1.97 -1.18 20.96
N ILE A 13 -1.13 -0.60 20.08
CA ILE A 13 0.30 -0.41 20.36
C ILE A 13 0.52 0.55 21.54
N LEU A 14 -0.24 1.64 21.63
CA LEU A 14 -0.07 2.63 22.68
C LEU A 14 -0.59 2.17 24.05
N GLU A 15 -1.63 1.31 24.08
CA GLU A 15 -2.22 0.78 25.29
C GLU A 15 -1.47 -0.46 25.81
N GLN A 16 -1.03 -1.34 24.91
CA GLN A 16 -0.38 -2.60 25.28
C GLN A 16 1.15 -2.48 25.37
N GLY A 17 1.73 -1.45 24.76
CA GLY A 17 3.18 -1.26 24.73
C GLY A 17 3.91 -2.23 23.78
N GLU A 18 3.18 -2.96 22.94
CA GLU A 18 3.72 -3.92 21.98
C GLU A 18 2.93 -3.91 20.67
N PHE A 19 3.56 -4.38 19.57
CA PHE A 19 2.91 -4.65 18.31
C PHE A 19 2.56 -6.12 18.19
N LYS A 20 1.31 -6.41 17.89
CA LYS A 20 0.83 -7.75 17.57
C LYS A 20 0.21 -7.74 16.18
N ASP A 21 0.81 -8.49 15.27
CA ASP A 21 0.28 -8.63 13.92
C ASP A 21 -0.97 -9.52 13.92
N ILE A 22 -2.13 -8.87 13.75
CA ILE A 22 -3.43 -9.54 13.68
C ILE A 22 -3.84 -9.87 12.24
N TYR A 23 -3.15 -9.31 11.25
CA TYR A 23 -3.47 -9.50 9.83
C TYR A 23 -2.72 -10.69 9.22
N PHE A 24 -1.48 -10.92 9.67
CA PHE A 24 -0.67 -12.07 9.26
C PHE A 24 -0.18 -12.88 10.48
N PRO A 25 -1.10 -13.42 11.29
CA PRO A 25 -0.72 -14.08 12.53
C PRO A 25 0.23 -15.26 12.25
N GLY A 26 1.38 -15.25 12.93
CA GLY A 26 2.39 -16.30 12.81
C GLY A 26 3.29 -16.24 11.57
N LEU A 27 3.06 -15.33 10.60
CA LEU A 27 3.90 -15.22 9.40
C LEU A 27 5.34 -14.81 9.75
N ALA A 28 5.51 -13.84 10.65
CA ALA A 28 6.83 -13.42 11.13
C ALA A 28 7.60 -14.62 11.74
N ASN A 29 6.98 -15.35 12.66
CA ASN A 29 7.58 -16.53 13.27
C ASN A 29 7.95 -17.62 12.26
N ALA A 30 7.12 -17.80 11.20
CA ALA A 30 7.41 -18.75 10.14
C ALA A 30 8.61 -18.30 9.28
N LEU A 31 8.77 -16.99 9.08
CA LEU A 31 9.93 -16.42 8.36
C LEU A 31 11.21 -16.58 9.18
N GLU A 32 11.17 -16.33 10.47
CA GLU A 32 12.29 -16.53 11.41
C GLU A 32 12.75 -17.98 11.45
N LYS A 33 11.83 -18.94 11.60
CA LYS A 33 12.12 -20.37 11.56
C LYS A 33 12.80 -20.80 10.25
N LYS A 34 12.53 -20.09 9.15
CA LYS A 34 13.14 -20.34 7.83
C LYS A 34 14.38 -19.49 7.58
N ASN A 35 14.90 -18.79 8.58
CA ASN A 35 16.03 -17.87 8.47
C ASN A 35 15.85 -16.84 7.33
N LYS A 36 14.64 -16.29 7.18
CA LYS A 36 14.33 -15.27 6.17
C LYS A 36 14.34 -13.89 6.81
N ASN A 37 15.17 -13.01 6.27
CA ASN A 37 15.17 -11.61 6.68
C ASN A 37 13.87 -10.94 6.22
N TYR A 38 13.18 -10.28 7.15
CA TYR A 38 11.95 -9.55 6.88
C TYR A 38 11.93 -8.21 7.60
N ALA A 39 11.02 -7.33 7.19
CA ALA A 39 10.63 -6.16 7.93
C ALA A 39 9.19 -5.77 7.63
N TYR A 40 8.54 -5.22 8.63
CA TYR A 40 7.23 -4.60 8.50
C TYR A 40 7.34 -3.21 7.86
N VAL A 41 6.41 -2.91 6.97
CA VAL A 41 6.16 -1.56 6.44
C VAL A 41 4.79 -1.13 6.95
N PRO A 42 4.73 -0.31 8.02
CA PRO A 42 3.49 -0.05 8.73
C PRO A 42 2.54 0.86 7.93
N ARG A 43 1.25 0.52 7.99
CA ARG A 43 0.15 1.42 7.68
C ARG A 43 -0.48 1.86 8.99
N LEU A 44 -0.11 3.02 9.50
CA LEU A 44 -0.67 3.48 10.77
C LEU A 44 -2.15 3.80 10.63
N PHE A 45 -2.95 3.15 11.46
CA PHE A 45 -4.40 3.34 11.51
C PHE A 45 -4.85 3.84 12.88
N GLY A 46 -5.84 4.75 12.88
CA GLY A 46 -6.46 5.27 14.10
C GLY A 46 -5.75 6.47 14.74
N THR A 47 -4.77 7.09 14.04
CA THR A 47 -4.20 8.37 14.49
C THR A 47 -3.62 9.19 13.34
N LEU A 48 -3.87 10.49 13.38
CA LEU A 48 -3.21 11.49 12.51
C LEU A 48 -2.21 12.35 13.29
N SER A 49 -2.07 12.15 14.60
CA SER A 49 -1.19 12.96 15.45
C SER A 49 0.28 12.55 15.27
N PRO A 50 1.17 13.46 14.82
CA PRO A 50 2.61 13.19 14.71
C PRO A 50 3.24 12.75 16.05
N PHE A 51 2.78 13.33 17.17
CA PHE A 51 3.27 12.94 18.50
C PHE A 51 2.95 11.48 18.85
N LYS A 52 1.75 11.00 18.46
CA LYS A 52 1.39 9.60 18.63
C LYS A 52 2.24 8.71 17.73
N TRP A 53 2.54 9.13 16.51
CA TRP A 53 3.45 8.40 15.62
C TRP A 53 4.83 8.23 16.24
N PHE A 54 5.43 9.28 16.77
CA PHE A 54 6.71 9.19 17.46
C PHE A 54 6.67 8.22 18.66
N ARG A 55 5.59 8.25 19.43
CA ARG A 55 5.41 7.30 20.55
C ARG A 55 5.33 5.86 20.05
N ILE A 56 4.53 5.59 19.01
CA ILE A 56 4.40 4.27 18.38
C ILE A 56 5.76 3.77 17.91
N PHE A 57 6.48 4.56 17.12
CA PHE A 57 7.79 4.14 16.62
C PHE A 57 8.83 3.95 17.72
N ARG A 58 8.74 4.70 18.81
CA ARG A 58 9.58 4.47 19.98
C ARG A 58 9.27 3.12 20.64
N VAL A 59 8.00 2.77 20.79
CA VAL A 59 7.58 1.45 21.33
C VAL A 59 8.13 0.33 20.42
N LEU A 60 7.87 0.39 19.11
CA LEU A 60 8.33 -0.62 18.16
C LEU A 60 9.86 -0.77 18.17
N LYS A 61 10.58 0.34 18.21
CA LYS A 61 12.04 0.32 18.31
C LYS A 61 12.54 -0.31 19.60
N ASN A 62 11.93 0.02 20.73
CA ASN A 62 12.32 -0.51 22.04
C ASN A 62 12.08 -2.03 22.13
N ASN A 63 11.05 -2.53 21.47
CA ASN A 63 10.72 -3.95 21.42
C ASN A 63 11.59 -4.73 20.42
N GLY A 64 12.41 -4.03 19.63
CA GLY A 64 13.24 -4.66 18.60
C GLY A 64 12.47 -5.12 17.36
N ASP A 65 11.24 -4.65 17.19
CA ASP A 65 10.43 -5.00 16.00
C ASP A 65 11.15 -4.57 14.70
N PRO A 66 11.26 -5.45 13.71
CA PRO A 66 11.91 -5.14 12.44
C PRO A 66 11.01 -4.29 11.55
N VAL A 67 10.91 -3.00 11.86
CA VAL A 67 10.02 -2.04 11.19
C VAL A 67 10.82 -1.08 10.32
N LEU A 68 10.37 -0.88 9.09
CA LEU A 68 10.88 0.14 8.16
C LEU A 68 9.82 1.24 7.99
N THR A 69 10.10 2.38 8.56
CA THR A 69 9.20 3.55 8.50
C THR A 69 9.56 4.48 7.35
N GLU A 70 8.65 5.38 7.02
CA GLU A 70 8.87 6.47 6.06
C GLU A 70 10.09 7.31 6.45
N PHE A 71 10.26 7.61 7.73
CA PHE A 71 11.37 8.42 8.23
C PHE A 71 12.76 7.77 8.08
N GLN A 72 12.82 6.44 8.02
CA GLN A 72 14.06 5.70 7.81
C GLN A 72 14.42 5.54 6.34
N LEU A 73 13.42 5.46 5.47
CA LEU A 73 13.60 5.14 4.05
C LEU A 73 13.59 6.37 3.16
N LEU A 74 12.75 7.36 3.44
CA LEU A 74 12.65 8.56 2.61
C LEU A 74 13.84 9.48 2.83
N LYS A 75 14.29 10.07 1.74
CA LYS A 75 15.40 11.03 1.71
C LYS A 75 14.85 12.46 1.55
N TYR A 76 15.68 13.43 1.81
CA TYR A 76 15.32 14.85 1.65
C TYR A 76 14.67 15.17 0.29
N VAL A 77 15.19 14.60 -0.79
CA VAL A 77 14.64 14.77 -2.13
C VAL A 77 13.20 14.25 -2.26
N ASP A 78 12.81 13.21 -1.50
CA ASP A 78 11.44 12.71 -1.52
C ASP A 78 10.45 13.68 -0.87
N TYR A 79 10.89 14.37 0.17
CA TYR A 79 10.07 15.42 0.80
C TYR A 79 9.89 16.62 -0.14
N LEU A 80 10.88 16.96 -0.94
CA LEU A 80 10.74 17.96 -2.00
C LEU A 80 9.77 17.48 -3.09
N ASP A 81 9.85 16.20 -3.48
CA ASP A 81 8.90 15.58 -4.41
C ASP A 81 7.46 15.61 -3.86
N MET A 82 7.26 15.41 -2.55
CA MET A 82 5.95 15.53 -1.91
C MET A 82 5.39 16.95 -2.00
N ILE A 83 6.22 17.94 -1.69
CA ILE A 83 5.83 19.36 -1.81
C ILE A 83 5.47 19.67 -3.26
N ARG A 84 6.32 19.27 -4.21
CA ARG A 84 6.06 19.45 -5.64
C ARG A 84 4.76 18.76 -6.07
N PHE A 85 4.48 17.58 -5.58
CA PHE A 85 3.24 16.85 -5.87
C PHE A 85 2.01 17.67 -5.43
N ILE A 86 2.00 18.21 -4.22
CA ILE A 86 0.89 19.03 -3.70
C ILE A 86 0.60 20.21 -4.63
N PHE A 87 1.65 20.89 -5.10
CA PHE A 87 1.47 22.04 -5.98
C PHE A 87 1.12 21.66 -7.43
N LEU A 88 1.69 20.59 -7.97
CA LEU A 88 1.50 20.22 -9.38
C LEU A 88 0.23 19.39 -9.62
N TYR A 89 -0.27 18.68 -8.62
CA TYR A 89 -1.44 17.82 -8.77
C TYR A 89 -2.68 18.58 -9.27
N PRO A 90 -3.07 19.73 -8.68
CA PRO A 90 -4.22 20.50 -9.16
C PRO A 90 -4.08 20.96 -10.62
N PHE A 91 -2.86 21.35 -11.02
CA PHE A 91 -2.61 21.74 -12.42
C PHE A 91 -2.74 20.55 -13.38
N SER A 92 -2.25 19.37 -12.97
CA SER A 92 -2.36 18.14 -13.74
C SER A 92 -3.82 17.73 -13.89
N VAL A 93 -4.60 17.75 -12.80
CA VAL A 93 -6.04 17.50 -12.82
C VAL A 93 -6.76 18.51 -13.70
N GLY A 94 -6.47 19.81 -13.53
CA GLY A 94 -7.07 20.87 -14.33
C GLY A 94 -6.81 20.73 -15.83
N ARG A 95 -5.62 20.27 -16.22
CA ARG A 95 -5.29 19.96 -17.62
C ARG A 95 -6.12 18.78 -18.13
N PHE A 96 -6.12 17.67 -17.42
CA PHE A 96 -6.84 16.46 -17.80
C PHE A 96 -8.36 16.70 -17.88
N VAL A 97 -8.92 17.46 -16.92
CA VAL A 97 -10.34 17.80 -16.90
C VAL A 97 -10.77 18.60 -18.13
N LYS A 98 -9.88 19.41 -18.70
CA LYS A 98 -10.16 20.16 -19.95
C LYS A 98 -10.26 19.25 -21.18
N GLU A 99 -9.65 18.08 -21.13
CA GLU A 99 -9.69 17.09 -22.21
C GLU A 99 -10.94 16.19 -22.15
N LEU A 100 -11.66 16.20 -21.02
CA LEU A 100 -12.90 15.45 -20.83
C LEU A 100 -14.04 16.08 -21.63
N GLY A 101 -14.88 15.22 -22.20
CA GLY A 101 -16.10 15.61 -22.88
C GLY A 101 -17.22 16.07 -21.93
N THR A 102 -18.44 16.10 -22.45
CA THR A 102 -19.64 16.51 -21.70
C THR A 102 -20.57 15.34 -21.36
N SER A 103 -20.11 14.11 -21.53
CA SER A 103 -20.92 12.94 -21.19
C SER A 103 -21.12 12.83 -19.66
N HIS A 104 -22.16 12.12 -19.24
CA HIS A 104 -22.41 11.87 -17.82
C HIS A 104 -21.21 11.16 -17.15
N LYS A 105 -20.52 10.26 -17.86
CA LYS A 105 -19.30 9.60 -17.38
C LYS A 105 -18.17 10.60 -17.15
N ASP A 106 -17.99 11.54 -18.07
CA ASP A 106 -16.95 12.58 -17.95
C ASP A 106 -17.22 13.51 -16.77
N GLU A 107 -18.48 13.82 -16.51
CA GLU A 107 -18.86 14.63 -15.35
C GLU A 107 -18.57 13.91 -14.02
N ILE A 108 -18.89 12.62 -13.93
CA ILE A 108 -18.55 11.80 -12.75
C ILE A 108 -17.03 11.78 -12.54
N LEU A 109 -16.27 11.56 -13.62
CA LEU A 109 -14.81 11.53 -13.56
C LEU A 109 -14.23 12.88 -13.16
N ARG A 110 -14.76 13.98 -13.72
CA ARG A 110 -14.35 15.35 -13.36
C ARG A 110 -14.53 15.61 -11.87
N ARG A 111 -15.69 15.29 -11.32
CA ARG A 111 -15.95 15.43 -9.87
C ARG A 111 -15.04 14.54 -9.03
N GLY A 112 -14.88 13.27 -9.43
CA GLY A 112 -13.99 12.33 -8.74
C GLY A 112 -12.54 12.81 -8.69
N LEU A 113 -12.01 13.34 -9.79
CA LEU A 113 -10.64 13.86 -9.85
C LEU A 113 -10.41 15.07 -8.92
N TRP A 114 -11.38 15.99 -8.84
CA TRP A 114 -11.27 17.12 -7.93
C TRP A 114 -11.43 16.71 -6.47
N GLN A 115 -12.34 15.77 -6.19
CA GLN A 115 -12.52 15.23 -4.83
C GLN A 115 -11.33 14.37 -4.37
N ALA A 116 -10.62 13.75 -5.31
CA ALA A 116 -9.42 12.95 -5.00
C ALA A 116 -8.23 13.78 -4.51
N PHE A 117 -8.27 15.10 -4.59
CA PHE A 117 -7.24 15.96 -3.99
C PHE A 117 -7.46 16.08 -2.47
N ASP A 118 -7.16 15.01 -1.78
CA ASP A 118 -7.32 14.86 -0.33
C ASP A 118 -6.08 14.24 0.33
N GLY A 119 -6.14 14.05 1.64
CA GLY A 119 -5.10 13.40 2.41
C GLY A 119 -4.82 11.95 1.95
N THR A 120 -5.81 11.26 1.40
CA THR A 120 -5.67 9.87 0.93
C THR A 120 -4.78 9.80 -0.31
N THR A 121 -4.99 10.71 -1.26
CA THR A 121 -4.16 10.81 -2.47
C THR A 121 -2.72 11.19 -2.12
N PHE A 122 -2.53 12.14 -1.20
CA PHE A 122 -1.21 12.50 -0.71
C PHE A 122 -0.51 11.32 -0.05
N MET A 123 -1.17 10.61 0.85
CA MET A 123 -0.62 9.41 1.49
C MET A 123 -0.36 8.29 0.48
N GLY A 124 -1.18 8.15 -0.54
CA GLY A 124 -0.92 7.26 -1.66
C GLY A 124 0.41 7.60 -2.36
N TYR A 125 0.69 8.87 -2.59
CA TYR A 125 1.96 9.30 -3.16
C TYR A 125 3.15 9.02 -2.23
N VAL A 126 3.01 9.25 -0.92
CA VAL A 126 4.01 8.85 0.09
C VAL A 126 4.31 7.36 0.00
N ARG A 127 3.28 6.53 -0.14
CA ARG A 127 3.40 5.08 -0.32
C ARG A 127 4.16 4.71 -1.59
N PHE A 128 3.93 5.43 -2.69
CA PHE A 128 4.71 5.28 -3.92
C PHE A 128 6.20 5.55 -3.69
N LEU A 129 6.52 6.66 -3.04
CA LEU A 129 7.90 7.03 -2.74
C LEU A 129 8.58 5.98 -1.85
N LEU A 130 7.88 5.46 -0.86
CA LEU A 130 8.35 4.41 0.03
C LEU A 130 8.66 3.12 -0.76
N GLY A 131 7.75 2.66 -1.60
CA GLY A 131 7.97 1.52 -2.50
C GLY A 131 9.16 1.74 -3.42
N ARG A 132 9.30 2.94 -3.99
CA ARG A 132 10.45 3.34 -4.82
C ARG A 132 11.76 3.23 -4.04
N ARG A 133 11.81 3.68 -2.79
CA ARG A 133 13.01 3.57 -1.95
C ARG A 133 13.39 2.13 -1.64
N LEU A 134 12.40 1.30 -1.31
CA LEU A 134 12.63 -0.13 -1.13
C LEU A 134 13.18 -0.79 -2.42
N SER A 135 12.63 -0.44 -3.58
CA SER A 135 13.09 -0.98 -4.86
C SER A 135 14.54 -0.61 -5.20
N LEU A 136 15.09 0.45 -4.61
CA LEU A 136 16.47 0.91 -4.78
C LEU A 136 17.48 0.18 -3.89
N LEU A 137 17.04 -0.67 -2.95
CA LEU A 137 17.95 -1.44 -2.11
C LEU A 137 18.80 -2.37 -2.98
N LYS A 138 20.12 -2.18 -2.97
CA LYS A 138 21.06 -2.96 -3.80
C LYS A 138 21.12 -4.42 -3.33
N ASN A 139 21.26 -5.34 -4.28
CA ASN A 139 21.49 -6.77 -4.04
C ASN A 139 20.40 -7.48 -3.21
N VAL A 140 19.20 -6.92 -3.14
CA VAL A 140 18.08 -7.46 -2.38
C VAL A 140 16.95 -7.84 -3.33
N LYS A 141 16.58 -9.12 -3.37
CA LYS A 141 15.36 -9.59 -4.04
C LYS A 141 14.19 -9.38 -3.08
N ILE A 142 13.23 -8.54 -3.46
CA ILE A 142 12.07 -8.20 -2.62
C ILE A 142 10.91 -9.14 -2.93
N LYS A 143 10.36 -9.73 -1.87
CA LYS A 143 9.05 -10.39 -1.87
C LYS A 143 8.16 -9.63 -0.88
N CYS A 144 7.02 -9.14 -1.33
CA CYS A 144 6.10 -8.38 -0.50
C CYS A 144 4.85 -9.21 -0.20
N PHE A 145 4.49 -9.33 1.07
CA PHE A 145 3.16 -9.75 1.51
C PHE A 145 2.43 -8.51 1.98
N SER A 146 1.30 -8.22 1.38
CA SER A 146 0.54 -7.00 1.62
C SER A 146 -0.91 -7.33 1.96
N TRP A 147 -1.44 -6.71 3.01
CA TRP A 147 -2.88 -6.67 3.21
C TRP A 147 -3.51 -5.87 2.07
N TYR A 148 -4.33 -6.52 1.27
CA TYR A 148 -4.75 -6.00 -0.02
C TYR A 148 -6.25 -5.70 -0.05
N GLU A 149 -6.57 -4.44 -0.25
CA GLU A 149 -7.96 -3.94 -0.37
C GLU A 149 -8.21 -3.25 -1.72
N ASN A 150 -7.26 -3.32 -2.64
CA ASN A 150 -7.28 -2.65 -3.95
C ASN A 150 -7.45 -1.13 -3.85
N GLN A 151 -6.93 -0.55 -2.79
CA GLN A 151 -7.01 0.88 -2.54
C GLN A 151 -5.82 1.65 -3.14
N ILE A 152 -5.92 2.96 -3.13
CA ILE A 152 -4.87 3.86 -3.62
C ILE A 152 -3.51 3.63 -2.92
N PHE A 153 -3.53 3.23 -1.65
CA PHE A 153 -2.32 2.90 -0.88
C PHE A 153 -1.61 1.68 -1.42
N ASP A 154 -2.37 0.62 -1.76
CA ASP A 154 -1.86 -0.63 -2.32
C ASP A 154 -1.25 -0.36 -3.68
N LYS A 155 -2.04 0.23 -4.57
CA LYS A 155 -1.69 0.52 -5.97
C LYS A 155 -0.41 1.34 -6.08
N ASN A 156 -0.33 2.41 -5.32
CA ASN A 156 0.85 3.28 -5.33
C ASN A 156 2.08 2.61 -4.75
N PHE A 157 1.93 1.83 -3.68
CA PHE A 157 3.04 1.09 -3.09
C PHE A 157 3.61 0.05 -4.06
N TYR A 158 2.74 -0.74 -4.72
CA TYR A 158 3.14 -1.76 -5.70
C TYR A 158 3.85 -1.14 -6.90
N ARG A 159 3.27 -0.06 -7.45
CA ARG A 159 3.93 0.70 -8.52
C ARG A 159 5.31 1.20 -8.08
N GLY A 160 5.42 1.73 -6.87
CA GLY A 160 6.70 2.18 -6.31
C GLY A 160 7.72 1.05 -6.24
N LEU A 161 7.34 -0.14 -5.77
CA LEU A 161 8.19 -1.32 -5.71
C LEU A 161 8.70 -1.76 -7.09
N ARG A 162 7.93 -1.53 -8.16
CA ARG A 162 8.23 -1.96 -9.52
C ARG A 162 8.93 -0.93 -10.40
N VAL A 163 8.94 0.35 -10.02
CA VAL A 163 9.54 1.44 -10.82
C VAL A 163 11.00 1.16 -11.21
N VAL A 164 11.80 0.64 -10.29
CA VAL A 164 13.22 0.36 -10.55
C VAL A 164 13.45 -1.11 -10.80
N ARG A 165 12.67 -1.96 -10.17
CA ARG A 165 12.79 -3.42 -10.26
C ARG A 165 11.46 -4.03 -10.67
N LYS A 166 11.30 -4.29 -11.96
CA LYS A 166 10.13 -5.03 -12.49
C LYS A 166 9.90 -6.42 -11.86
N LYS A 167 10.86 -6.90 -11.03
CA LYS A 167 10.85 -8.25 -10.42
C LYS A 167 10.53 -8.28 -8.93
N ALA A 168 9.95 -7.23 -8.35
CA ALA A 168 9.38 -7.36 -7.01
C ALA A 168 8.17 -8.29 -7.08
N HIS A 169 8.21 -9.40 -6.32
CA HIS A 169 7.09 -10.34 -6.26
C HIS A 169 6.14 -9.94 -5.14
N ILE A 170 4.90 -9.63 -5.48
CA ILE A 170 3.90 -9.08 -4.56
C ILE A 170 2.75 -10.06 -4.39
N VAL A 171 2.48 -10.46 -3.15
CA VAL A 171 1.35 -11.28 -2.76
C VAL A 171 0.38 -10.43 -1.97
N GLY A 172 -0.80 -10.20 -2.51
CA GLY A 172 -1.89 -9.49 -1.85
C GLY A 172 -2.80 -10.46 -1.09
N ALA A 173 -3.07 -10.19 0.19
CA ALA A 173 -3.95 -11.01 1.01
C ALA A 173 -5.28 -10.29 1.27
N GLN A 174 -6.38 -10.88 0.82
CA GLN A 174 -7.76 -10.43 1.07
C GLN A 174 -8.45 -11.38 2.06
N PHE A 175 -7.99 -11.40 3.30
CA PHE A 175 -8.52 -12.28 4.34
C PHE A 175 -9.70 -11.67 5.12
N PHE A 176 -10.56 -10.94 4.43
CA PHE A 176 -11.76 -10.35 5.01
C PHE A 176 -12.99 -10.69 4.18
N VAL A 177 -14.16 -10.60 4.81
CA VAL A 177 -15.43 -10.76 4.11
C VAL A 177 -15.65 -9.57 3.18
N ARG A 178 -15.80 -9.85 1.89
CA ARG A 178 -16.00 -8.83 0.87
C ARG A 178 -17.49 -8.58 0.64
N PRO A 179 -17.99 -7.40 1.03
CA PRO A 179 -19.36 -7.02 0.69
C PRO A 179 -19.54 -6.92 -0.82
N HIS A 180 -20.66 -7.43 -1.34
CA HIS A 180 -20.91 -7.47 -2.79
C HIS A 180 -21.01 -6.09 -3.46
N PHE A 181 -21.30 -5.06 -2.69
CA PHE A 181 -21.48 -3.68 -3.16
C PHE A 181 -20.16 -2.86 -3.14
N LEU A 182 -19.09 -3.37 -2.54
CA LEU A 182 -17.78 -2.71 -2.58
C LEU A 182 -17.03 -3.11 -3.85
N LEU A 183 -17.33 -2.44 -4.95
CA LEU A 183 -16.75 -2.74 -6.27
C LEU A 183 -15.26 -2.43 -6.34
N ASN A 184 -14.78 -1.49 -5.55
CA ASN A 184 -13.38 -1.07 -5.55
C ASN A 184 -12.40 -2.13 -5.07
N ILE A 185 -12.85 -3.16 -4.34
CA ILE A 185 -11.99 -4.27 -3.89
C ILE A 185 -11.70 -5.29 -4.99
N PHE A 186 -12.42 -5.24 -6.11
CA PHE A 186 -12.15 -6.09 -7.27
C PHE A 186 -11.13 -5.41 -8.17
N ALA A 187 -10.11 -6.17 -8.55
CA ALA A 187 -9.13 -5.70 -9.51
C ALA A 187 -9.78 -5.55 -10.91
N ASP A 188 -9.29 -4.62 -11.71
CA ASP A 188 -9.73 -4.37 -13.08
C ASP A 188 -8.57 -4.68 -14.04
N GLU A 189 -8.88 -5.27 -15.21
CA GLU A 189 -7.85 -5.61 -16.21
C GLU A 189 -6.99 -4.41 -16.62
N ARG A 190 -7.58 -3.21 -16.67
CA ARG A 190 -6.86 -1.98 -16.98
C ARG A 190 -5.76 -1.66 -15.98
N GLU A 191 -5.88 -2.12 -14.73
CA GLU A 191 -4.90 -1.90 -13.67
C GLU A 191 -3.62 -2.72 -13.88
N ILE A 192 -3.69 -3.82 -14.65
CA ILE A 192 -2.53 -4.63 -15.03
C ILE A 192 -1.52 -3.78 -15.81
N ALA A 193 -2.01 -2.98 -16.76
CA ALA A 193 -1.17 -2.13 -17.61
C ALA A 193 -0.41 -1.04 -16.81
N PHE A 194 -0.87 -0.73 -15.59
CA PHE A 194 -0.25 0.27 -14.72
C PHE A 194 0.68 -0.33 -13.66
N ASP A 195 0.90 -1.65 -13.66
CA ASP A 195 1.74 -2.35 -12.67
C ASP A 195 1.29 -2.14 -11.21
N VAL A 196 -0.01 -1.97 -10.98
CA VAL A 196 -0.60 -1.63 -9.67
C VAL A 196 -1.29 -2.80 -8.97
N LEU A 197 -1.36 -3.97 -9.61
CA LEU A 197 -1.92 -5.18 -9.02
C LEU A 197 -0.82 -6.06 -8.38
N PRO A 198 -1.15 -6.88 -7.37
CA PRO A 198 -0.24 -7.92 -6.90
C PRO A 198 -0.08 -9.01 -7.95
N ASP A 199 1.01 -9.79 -7.88
CA ASP A 199 1.24 -10.93 -8.76
C ASP A 199 0.35 -12.12 -8.40
N ARG A 200 -0.04 -12.21 -7.11
CA ARG A 200 -0.97 -13.20 -6.57
C ARG A 200 -1.91 -12.56 -5.57
N ILE A 201 -3.16 -13.00 -5.56
CA ILE A 201 -4.15 -12.60 -4.56
C ILE A 201 -4.58 -13.85 -3.79
N LEU A 202 -4.35 -13.84 -2.48
CA LEU A 202 -4.82 -14.86 -1.55
C LEU A 202 -6.17 -14.45 -0.98
N VAL A 203 -7.13 -15.35 -0.98
CA VAL A 203 -8.50 -15.11 -0.52
C VAL A 203 -8.95 -16.14 0.52
N ASN A 204 -10.01 -15.83 1.27
CA ASN A 204 -10.60 -16.72 2.28
C ASN A 204 -11.43 -17.87 1.66
N GLY A 205 -10.77 -18.73 0.90
CA GLY A 205 -11.40 -19.94 0.37
C GLY A 205 -12.07 -19.77 -1.00
N PRO A 206 -12.55 -20.90 -1.57
CA PRO A 206 -12.99 -20.97 -2.97
C PRO A 206 -14.21 -20.11 -3.29
N GLY A 207 -15.07 -19.83 -2.33
CA GLY A 207 -16.23 -18.96 -2.52
C GLY A 207 -15.91 -17.52 -2.94
N TYR A 208 -14.64 -17.10 -2.83
CA TYR A 208 -14.18 -15.79 -3.26
C TYR A 208 -13.45 -15.79 -4.60
N LEU A 209 -13.16 -16.96 -5.18
CA LEU A 209 -12.41 -17.09 -6.44
C LEU A 209 -13.23 -16.67 -7.65
N TYR A 210 -14.50 -17.04 -7.72
CA TYR A 210 -15.34 -16.87 -8.92
C TYR A 210 -15.45 -15.41 -9.43
N LYS A 211 -15.24 -14.42 -8.56
CA LYS A 211 -15.25 -13.00 -8.92
C LYS A 211 -13.90 -12.48 -9.42
N MET A 212 -12.85 -13.29 -9.32
CA MET A 212 -11.51 -12.97 -9.76
C MET A 212 -11.12 -13.69 -11.05
N GLU A 213 -11.91 -14.67 -11.49
CA GLU A 213 -11.61 -15.51 -12.68
C GLU A 213 -11.59 -14.72 -13.99
N SER A 214 -12.26 -13.57 -14.06
CA SER A 214 -12.19 -12.68 -15.22
C SER A 214 -10.87 -11.93 -15.33
N ILE A 215 -10.05 -11.96 -14.29
CA ILE A 215 -8.77 -11.26 -14.22
C ILE A 215 -7.70 -12.35 -14.15
N GLN A 216 -6.83 -12.41 -15.14
CA GLN A 216 -5.69 -13.35 -15.20
C GLN A 216 -4.62 -13.03 -14.12
N VAL A 217 -5.03 -12.86 -12.89
CA VAL A 217 -4.16 -12.79 -11.73
C VAL A 217 -4.10 -14.20 -11.15
N ASP A 218 -2.90 -14.74 -11.01
CA ASP A 218 -2.68 -16.06 -10.38
C ASP A 218 -3.28 -16.06 -8.96
N THR A 219 -4.38 -16.76 -8.80
CA THR A 219 -5.13 -16.89 -7.53
C THR A 219 -4.69 -18.11 -6.70
N GLY A 220 -3.59 -18.74 -7.09
CA GLY A 220 -2.93 -19.96 -6.65
C GLY A 220 -3.03 -20.47 -5.25
#